data_2b4e8976dc3c19e6456d1dd081282db0
#
_entry.id   2b4e8976dc3c19e6456d1dd081282db0
#
_cell.length_a   1.000
_cell.length_b   1.000
_cell.length_c   1.000
_cell.angle_alpha   90.00
_cell.angle_beta   90.00
_cell.angle_gamma   90.00
#
_symmetry.space_group_name_H-M   'P 1'
#
loop_
_entity.id
_entity.type
_entity.pdbx_description
1 polymer ?
#
loop_
_entity_poly.entity_id
_entity_poly.type
_entity_poly.pdbx_seq_one_letter_code
_entity_poly.pdbx_strand_id
1 'polypeptide(L)'
;MPEHKDHSSSPLPSPPSSRSSRFAFDLPLSRRSALRALGIAGFALAGVPAWADQLLKLPLPSDPRERPLTRDFPEKGDMILQRTRPPLLETPMEVFDRGVFTPNDQFYVRWHWAVIPNAVDVKTFSLSVRGHVNQALSLSIDDLLTMPRVDLAAVNQCSGNSRGFFVPRVAGAQWAHGAMGNAKWTGVRLKDVLDRAGVKTGAIQVRFNGLDEPVVPDAPDFKKSLAIDHARDGEVMVAFAMNGEQLPLLNGFPLRLIVPGWYSTYWVKMLSEIEVLDKPDDNYWMAAAYTIPDTPHANITPGQTGVKMIPINRMVPRSFFTNIADGASFTAGTTMPIRGIAFGGDTGVAKVELSADGGKSWLPTTLGKDYGKYSFRQWEAVTSLPVKGSHTLMVRCTNLTGDVQPPAPNWNNSGFMRNVIETLQVTAS
;
A
#
# COMPACT_ATOMS: atom_id res chain seq x y z
N MET A 1 -48.99 -35.41 46.95
CA MET A 1 -47.71 -36.04 47.26
C MET A 1 -47.45 -37.08 46.21
N PRO A 2 -46.46 -36.85 45.39
CA PRO A 2 -45.41 -37.84 45.19
C PRO A 2 -44.01 -37.20 45.17
N GLU A 3 -43.07 -38.00 45.46
CA GLU A 3 -41.67 -37.99 45.83
C GLU A 3 -40.72 -37.18 44.95
N HIS A 4 -39.82 -36.49 45.61
CA HIS A 4 -38.57 -35.95 45.09
C HIS A 4 -37.61 -37.12 44.72
N LYS A 5 -37.09 -37.14 43.49
CA LYS A 5 -35.86 -37.87 43.12
C LYS A 5 -34.75 -36.88 42.87
N ASP A 6 -33.74 -36.94 43.72
CA ASP A 6 -32.43 -36.33 43.56
C ASP A 6 -31.74 -36.86 42.28
N HIS A 7 -31.30 -35.97 41.42
CA HIS A 7 -30.33 -36.28 40.39
C HIS A 7 -29.02 -35.56 40.69
N SER A 8 -28.05 -36.35 41.13
CA SER A 8 -26.66 -35.99 41.26
C SER A 8 -26.06 -35.47 39.96
N SER A 9 -25.57 -34.24 39.98
CA SER A 9 -24.84 -33.64 38.86
C SER A 9 -23.39 -34.12 38.82
N SER A 10 -23.03 -34.86 37.79
CA SER A 10 -21.65 -35.15 37.42
C SER A 10 -21.00 -33.91 36.77
N PRO A 11 -19.73 -33.59 37.04
CA PRO A 11 -19.07 -32.44 36.41
C PRO A 11 -18.74 -32.75 34.94
N LEU A 12 -18.99 -31.74 34.07
CA LEU A 12 -18.63 -31.74 32.67
C LEU A 12 -17.10 -31.73 32.49
N PRO A 13 -16.55 -32.44 31.52
CA PRO A 13 -15.11 -32.42 31.24
C PRO A 13 -14.69 -31.09 30.63
N SER A 14 -13.55 -30.58 31.09
CA SER A 14 -12.89 -29.39 30.60
C SER A 14 -12.56 -29.49 29.10
N PRO A 15 -12.69 -28.42 28.32
CA PRO A 15 -12.35 -28.49 26.89
C PRO A 15 -10.82 -28.64 26.70
N PRO A 16 -10.38 -29.34 25.66
CA PRO A 16 -8.97 -29.57 25.42
C PRO A 16 -8.30 -28.23 25.01
N SER A 17 -7.13 -27.96 25.56
CA SER A 17 -6.30 -26.84 25.22
C SER A 17 -5.96 -26.86 23.72
N SER A 18 -6.45 -25.89 22.96
CA SER A 18 -6.10 -25.69 21.56
C SER A 18 -4.62 -25.29 21.45
N ARG A 19 -3.76 -26.23 21.10
CA ARG A 19 -2.44 -25.91 20.55
C ARG A 19 -2.65 -25.29 19.17
N SER A 20 -2.45 -23.99 19.05
CA SER A 20 -2.36 -23.32 17.76
C SER A 20 -1.12 -23.82 17.03
N SER A 21 -1.30 -24.75 16.11
CA SER A 21 -0.24 -25.12 15.16
C SER A 21 -0.10 -23.99 14.13
N ARG A 22 0.90 -23.14 14.30
CA ARG A 22 1.34 -22.22 13.25
C ARG A 22 1.96 -23.06 12.14
N PHE A 23 1.30 -23.17 11.01
CA PHE A 23 1.93 -23.70 9.80
C PHE A 23 2.89 -22.63 9.27
N ALA A 24 4.19 -22.89 9.41
CA ALA A 24 5.21 -22.21 8.65
C ALA A 24 5.21 -22.82 7.25
N PHE A 25 5.07 -21.99 6.22
CA PHE A 25 5.42 -22.41 4.87
C PHE A 25 6.94 -22.69 4.88
N ASP A 26 7.35 -23.86 4.40
CA ASP A 26 8.77 -24.19 4.19
C ASP A 26 9.35 -23.32 3.06
N LEU A 27 9.52 -22.04 3.34
CA LEU A 27 10.39 -21.16 2.60
C LEU A 27 11.72 -21.12 3.36
N PRO A 28 12.88 -21.25 2.72
CA PRO A 28 14.15 -21.24 3.43
C PRO A 28 14.32 -19.93 4.19
N LEU A 29 14.28 -20.01 5.52
CA LEU A 29 14.49 -18.88 6.42
C LEU A 29 15.90 -18.30 6.19
N SER A 30 16.00 -17.02 5.94
CA SER A 30 17.29 -16.36 5.89
C SER A 30 17.91 -16.37 7.30
N ARG A 31 19.25 -16.52 7.38
CA ARG A 31 20.00 -16.55 8.66
C ARG A 31 19.74 -15.33 9.57
N ARG A 32 19.20 -14.23 9.03
CA ARG A 32 18.84 -13.04 9.80
C ARG A 32 17.55 -13.18 10.60
N SER A 33 16.59 -13.99 10.15
CA SER A 33 15.34 -14.24 10.87
C SER A 33 15.54 -15.12 12.12
N ALA A 34 16.49 -16.05 12.07
CA ALA A 34 16.82 -16.95 13.19
C ALA A 34 17.50 -16.22 14.36
N LEU A 35 18.26 -15.14 14.08
CA LEU A 35 18.97 -14.37 15.13
C LEU A 35 18.07 -13.42 15.91
N ARG A 36 16.90 -13.07 15.38
CA ARG A 36 15.92 -12.23 16.10
C ARG A 36 15.07 -13.01 17.13
N ALA A 37 14.96 -14.33 16.99
CA ALA A 37 14.22 -15.18 17.91
C ALA A 37 14.97 -15.54 19.21
N LEU A 38 16.28 -15.32 19.29
CA LEU A 38 17.13 -15.67 20.43
C LEU A 38 17.49 -14.49 21.35
N GLY A 39 16.98 -13.28 21.07
CA GLY A 39 17.33 -12.04 21.78
C GLY A 39 16.43 -11.63 22.94
N ILE A 40 15.44 -12.45 23.36
CA ILE A 40 14.54 -12.09 24.45
C ILE A 40 14.75 -13.05 25.65
N ALA A 41 15.88 -12.90 26.31
CA ALA A 41 16.06 -13.37 27.69
C ALA A 41 17.08 -12.48 28.40
N GLY A 42 16.56 -11.62 29.27
CA GLY A 42 17.35 -10.96 30.31
C GLY A 42 17.61 -9.47 30.11
N PHE A 43 16.72 -8.66 30.71
CA PHE A 43 17.09 -7.56 31.62
C PHE A 43 15.81 -6.94 32.17
N ALA A 44 15.43 -7.38 33.34
CA ALA A 44 14.50 -6.61 34.17
C ALA A 44 15.33 -5.53 34.91
N LEU A 45 15.13 -4.27 34.54
CA LEU A 45 15.53 -3.12 35.35
C LEU A 45 14.57 -1.94 35.11
N ALA A 46 13.92 -1.61 36.24
CA ALA A 46 13.40 -0.30 36.62
C ALA A 46 12.62 0.52 35.58
N GLY A 47 11.30 0.49 35.70
CA GLY A 47 10.37 1.62 35.68
C GLY A 47 10.76 2.88 34.91
N VAL A 48 10.67 2.81 33.56
CA VAL A 48 10.34 3.99 32.77
C VAL A 48 8.87 3.80 32.39
N PRO A 49 7.97 4.77 32.67
CA PRO A 49 6.61 4.66 32.17
C PRO A 49 6.70 4.55 30.64
N ALA A 50 6.35 3.39 30.07
CA ALA A 50 6.01 3.24 28.67
C ALA A 50 4.94 4.30 28.35
N TRP A 51 4.99 4.84 27.12
CA TRP A 51 3.95 5.66 26.47
C TRP A 51 4.10 7.18 26.61
N ALA A 52 5.26 7.73 26.27
CA ALA A 52 5.22 8.92 25.46
C ALA A 52 5.40 8.43 24.03
N ASP A 53 4.30 8.25 23.27
CA ASP A 53 4.38 8.05 21.84
C ASP A 53 5.30 9.13 21.28
N GLN A 54 6.38 8.73 20.62
CA GLN A 54 7.26 9.71 19.99
C GLN A 54 6.42 10.43 18.93
N LEU A 55 6.17 11.73 19.14
CA LEU A 55 5.45 12.54 18.17
C LEU A 55 6.40 12.93 17.03
N LEU A 56 6.01 12.57 15.83
CA LEU A 56 6.68 12.97 14.59
C LEU A 56 5.95 14.16 13.98
N LYS A 57 6.68 15.26 13.73
CA LYS A 57 6.15 16.41 13.03
C LYS A 57 6.27 16.21 11.52
N LEU A 58 5.15 16.12 10.84
CA LEU A 58 5.08 15.97 9.38
C LEU A 58 5.13 17.35 8.69
N PRO A 59 5.72 17.46 7.49
CA PRO A 59 5.83 18.72 6.74
C PRO A 59 4.52 19.10 6.03
N LEU A 60 3.38 18.96 6.74
CA LEU A 60 2.07 19.29 6.18
C LEU A 60 1.76 20.77 6.26
N PRO A 61 1.04 21.37 5.27
CA PRO A 61 0.67 22.78 5.30
C PRO A 61 -0.38 23.11 6.35
N SER A 62 -1.15 22.11 6.83
CA SER A 62 -2.26 22.31 7.77
C SER A 62 -2.21 21.33 8.94
N ASP A 63 -2.69 21.75 10.08
CA ASP A 63 -2.80 20.91 11.28
C ASP A 63 -3.93 19.85 11.18
N PRO A 64 -3.80 18.77 11.96
CA PRO A 64 -2.69 18.44 12.83
C PRO A 64 -1.49 17.91 12.03
N ARG A 65 -0.29 18.43 12.35
CA ARG A 65 0.99 18.01 11.73
C ARG A 65 1.70 16.94 12.54
N GLU A 66 1.43 16.85 13.84
CA GLU A 66 2.05 15.88 14.73
C GLU A 66 1.30 14.56 14.67
N ARG A 67 2.04 13.46 14.61
CA ARG A 67 1.54 12.10 14.58
C ARG A 67 2.36 11.22 15.50
N PRO A 68 1.73 10.34 16.28
CA PRO A 68 2.48 9.37 17.07
C PRO A 68 3.12 8.32 16.16
N LEU A 69 4.33 7.89 16.51
CA LEU A 69 4.91 6.64 16.06
C LEU A 69 4.38 5.52 16.94
N THR A 70 3.95 4.41 16.33
CA THR A 70 3.38 3.28 17.05
C THR A 70 3.95 1.95 16.58
N ARG A 71 4.01 0.98 17.51
CA ARG A 71 4.32 -0.45 17.29
C ARG A 71 3.18 -1.36 17.72
N ASP A 72 2.03 -0.81 18.09
CA ASP A 72 0.95 -1.54 18.77
C ASP A 72 0.14 -2.45 17.83
N PHE A 73 0.47 -2.47 16.54
CA PHE A 73 -0.23 -3.29 15.58
C PHE A 73 0.52 -4.61 15.31
N PRO A 74 -0.21 -5.73 15.17
CA PRO A 74 0.40 -7.03 14.92
C PRO A 74 1.36 -7.00 13.73
N GLU A 75 2.55 -7.57 13.89
CA GLU A 75 3.57 -7.71 12.85
C GLU A 75 4.07 -6.35 12.29
N LYS A 76 3.88 -5.22 13.03
CA LYS A 76 4.37 -3.90 12.64
C LYS A 76 5.50 -3.41 13.54
N GLY A 77 6.47 -2.75 12.88
CA GLY A 77 7.51 -1.95 13.52
C GLY A 77 7.04 -0.49 13.73
N ASP A 78 7.98 0.46 13.70
CA ASP A 78 7.66 1.88 13.83
C ASP A 78 6.87 2.39 12.62
N MET A 79 5.62 2.77 12.87
CA MET A 79 4.70 3.30 11.86
C MET A 79 4.12 4.63 12.34
N ILE A 80 3.89 5.55 11.41
CA ILE A 80 3.19 6.80 11.70
C ILE A 80 1.70 6.51 11.81
N LEU A 81 1.11 6.76 12.98
CA LEU A 81 -0.31 6.50 13.23
C LEU A 81 -1.18 7.61 12.67
N GLN A 82 -2.01 7.29 11.69
CA GLN A 82 -3.05 8.17 11.17
C GLN A 82 -4.40 7.92 11.85
N ARG A 83 -4.70 6.66 12.16
CA ARG A 83 -5.94 6.23 12.83
C ARG A 83 -5.80 4.79 13.33
N THR A 84 -6.38 4.51 14.49
CA THR A 84 -6.35 3.18 15.11
C THR A 84 -7.40 2.23 14.53
N ARG A 85 -8.61 2.72 14.20
CA ARG A 85 -9.70 1.86 13.75
C ARG A 85 -10.61 2.56 12.71
N PRO A 86 -10.75 2.01 11.48
CA PRO A 86 -9.87 0.99 10.90
C PRO A 86 -8.42 1.45 10.89
N PRO A 87 -7.45 0.52 10.95
CA PRO A 87 -6.05 0.90 11.04
C PRO A 87 -5.56 1.61 9.78
N LEU A 88 -4.97 2.78 10.00
CA LEU A 88 -4.29 3.58 8.97
C LEU A 88 -2.90 3.91 9.49
N LEU A 89 -1.89 3.26 8.92
CA LEU A 89 -0.48 3.36 9.31
C LEU A 89 0.35 3.80 8.12
N GLU A 90 1.14 4.85 8.28
CA GLU A 90 1.99 5.41 7.24
C GLU A 90 3.45 4.99 7.46
N THR A 91 4.15 4.63 6.39
CA THR A 91 5.59 4.31 6.42
C THR A 91 6.38 5.61 6.62
N PRO A 92 7.29 5.69 7.60
CA PRO A 92 8.22 6.83 7.71
C PRO A 92 9.12 6.94 6.48
N MET A 93 9.38 8.17 5.99
CA MET A 93 10.11 8.39 4.73
C MET A 93 11.54 7.86 4.72
N GLU A 94 12.22 7.87 5.87
CA GLU A 94 13.58 7.33 6.03
C GLU A 94 13.66 5.82 5.79
N VAL A 95 12.55 5.10 5.86
CA VAL A 95 12.50 3.66 5.54
C VAL A 95 12.83 3.43 4.08
N PHE A 96 12.44 4.33 3.19
CA PHE A 96 12.69 4.22 1.75
C PHE A 96 14.15 4.48 1.36
N ASP A 97 14.96 5.11 2.26
CA ASP A 97 16.42 5.28 2.03
C ASP A 97 17.20 3.97 2.29
N ARG A 98 16.63 3.05 3.07
CA ARG A 98 17.31 1.80 3.49
C ARG A 98 17.39 0.74 2.40
N GLY A 99 16.59 0.84 1.35
CA GLY A 99 16.54 -0.13 0.27
C GLY A 99 15.34 0.04 -0.65
N VAL A 100 15.38 -0.67 -1.78
CA VAL A 100 14.31 -0.60 -2.79
C VAL A 100 13.01 -1.27 -2.33
N PHE A 101 13.11 -2.33 -1.52
CA PHE A 101 11.94 -3.02 -0.98
C PHE A 101 11.64 -2.56 0.45
N THR A 102 10.42 -2.11 0.65
CA THR A 102 9.91 -1.71 1.97
C THR A 102 9.78 -2.94 2.87
N PRO A 103 10.37 -2.97 4.07
CA PRO A 103 10.22 -4.09 5.01
C PRO A 103 8.74 -4.39 5.32
N ASN A 104 8.39 -5.66 5.48
CA ASN A 104 7.01 -6.09 5.73
C ASN A 104 6.41 -5.45 6.98
N ASP A 105 7.22 -5.31 8.04
CA ASP A 105 6.84 -4.68 9.30
C ASP A 105 6.69 -3.14 9.21
N GLN A 106 7.22 -2.53 8.17
CA GLN A 106 7.12 -1.08 7.91
C GLN A 106 6.35 -0.75 6.64
N PHE A 107 5.69 -1.72 6.02
CA PHE A 107 4.83 -1.49 4.87
C PHE A 107 3.50 -0.88 5.33
N TYR A 108 3.08 0.24 4.73
CA TYR A 108 1.90 0.98 5.13
C TYR A 108 0.62 0.12 5.18
N VAL A 109 -0.34 0.55 6.00
CA VAL A 109 -1.63 -0.13 6.19
C VAL A 109 -2.77 0.84 5.94
N ARG A 110 -3.74 0.42 5.14
CA ARG A 110 -4.97 1.19 4.89
C ARG A 110 -6.15 0.24 4.74
N TRP A 111 -7.08 0.30 5.70
CA TRP A 111 -8.34 -0.43 5.65
C TRP A 111 -9.53 0.52 5.51
N HIS A 112 -10.59 0.05 4.83
CA HIS A 112 -11.84 0.81 4.67
C HIS A 112 -12.74 0.56 5.86
N TRP A 113 -12.94 -0.69 6.19
CA TRP A 113 -13.79 -1.14 7.29
C TRP A 113 -12.99 -1.51 8.53
N ALA A 114 -13.66 -1.42 9.68
CA ALA A 114 -13.03 -1.70 10.98
C ALA A 114 -13.24 -3.15 11.44
N VAL A 115 -14.11 -3.89 10.75
CA VAL A 115 -14.32 -5.32 11.00
C VAL A 115 -13.36 -6.08 10.09
N ILE A 116 -12.24 -6.49 10.66
CA ILE A 116 -11.15 -7.20 10.02
C ILE A 116 -10.90 -8.46 10.81
N PRO A 117 -10.80 -9.65 10.19
CA PRO A 117 -10.42 -10.86 10.90
C PRO A 117 -9.10 -10.73 11.65
N ASN A 118 -9.08 -11.12 12.92
CA ASN A 118 -7.87 -11.12 13.73
C ASN A 118 -6.93 -12.30 13.41
N ALA A 119 -7.47 -13.34 12.78
CA ALA A 119 -6.76 -14.51 12.32
C ALA A 119 -7.55 -15.16 11.17
N VAL A 120 -6.84 -15.83 10.27
CA VAL A 120 -7.45 -16.63 9.20
C VAL A 120 -6.84 -18.03 9.27
N ASP A 121 -7.70 -19.04 9.41
CA ASP A 121 -7.28 -20.44 9.34
C ASP A 121 -7.14 -20.87 7.87
N VAL A 122 -5.90 -21.03 7.43
CA VAL A 122 -5.59 -21.41 6.03
C VAL A 122 -6.10 -22.81 5.65
N LYS A 123 -6.41 -23.69 6.64
CA LYS A 123 -6.93 -25.02 6.36
C LYS A 123 -8.39 -25.00 5.93
N THR A 124 -9.14 -24.02 6.41
CA THR A 124 -10.56 -23.85 6.10
C THR A 124 -10.80 -22.71 5.11
N PHE A 125 -9.78 -21.87 4.88
CA PHE A 125 -9.88 -20.79 3.93
C PHE A 125 -9.98 -21.30 2.49
N SER A 126 -10.87 -20.69 1.71
CA SER A 126 -10.94 -20.92 0.26
C SER A 126 -11.19 -19.62 -0.49
N LEU A 127 -10.61 -19.52 -1.68
CA LEU A 127 -10.88 -18.48 -2.65
C LEU A 127 -12.01 -18.92 -3.58
N SER A 128 -13.16 -18.24 -3.50
CA SER A 128 -14.30 -18.49 -4.39
C SER A 128 -14.09 -17.82 -5.75
N VAL A 129 -14.30 -18.55 -6.85
CA VAL A 129 -14.36 -17.99 -8.20
C VAL A 129 -15.71 -18.34 -8.80
N ARG A 130 -16.53 -17.34 -9.16
CA ARG A 130 -17.92 -17.55 -9.57
C ARG A 130 -18.38 -16.52 -10.61
N GLY A 131 -19.68 -16.51 -10.92
CA GLY A 131 -20.33 -15.57 -11.85
C GLY A 131 -20.34 -16.11 -13.26
N HIS A 132 -19.95 -15.27 -14.26
CA HIS A 132 -20.00 -15.61 -15.69
C HIS A 132 -18.84 -16.51 -16.13
N VAL A 133 -18.76 -17.70 -15.50
CA VAL A 133 -17.74 -18.74 -15.72
C VAL A 133 -18.40 -20.08 -16.08
N ASN A 134 -17.66 -20.98 -16.74
CA ASN A 134 -18.15 -22.33 -17.08
C ASN A 134 -18.26 -23.18 -15.83
N GLN A 135 -17.31 -23.04 -14.89
CA GLN A 135 -17.24 -23.80 -13.65
C GLN A 135 -16.89 -22.88 -12.49
N ALA A 136 -17.76 -22.82 -11.48
CA ALA A 136 -17.40 -22.16 -10.22
C ALA A 136 -16.32 -22.98 -9.50
N LEU A 137 -15.34 -22.28 -8.91
CA LEU A 137 -14.24 -22.89 -8.18
C LEU A 137 -14.27 -22.47 -6.71
N SER A 138 -13.80 -23.36 -5.85
CA SER A 138 -13.43 -23.09 -4.46
C SER A 138 -11.99 -23.58 -4.29
N LEU A 139 -11.03 -22.65 -4.30
CA LEU A 139 -9.61 -22.97 -4.31
C LEU A 139 -9.02 -22.82 -2.90
N SER A 140 -8.47 -23.89 -2.37
CA SER A 140 -7.66 -23.85 -1.15
C SER A 140 -6.32 -23.14 -1.40
N ILE A 141 -5.58 -22.80 -0.34
CA ILE A 141 -4.21 -22.30 -0.47
C ILE A 141 -3.33 -23.34 -1.18
N ASP A 142 -3.48 -24.61 -0.85
CA ASP A 142 -2.72 -25.71 -1.48
C ASP A 142 -2.99 -25.80 -2.99
N ASP A 143 -4.26 -25.62 -3.41
CA ASP A 143 -4.58 -25.54 -4.86
C ASP A 143 -3.82 -24.44 -5.56
N LEU A 144 -3.74 -23.24 -4.97
CA LEU A 144 -3.01 -22.10 -5.53
C LEU A 144 -1.50 -22.37 -5.56
N LEU A 145 -0.95 -23.02 -4.54
CA LEU A 145 0.48 -23.36 -4.47
C LEU A 145 0.91 -24.37 -5.54
N THR A 146 -0.02 -25.15 -6.12
CA THR A 146 0.24 -26.07 -7.24
C THR A 146 0.24 -25.38 -8.61
N MET A 147 -0.28 -24.15 -8.70
CA MET A 147 -0.34 -23.40 -9.95
C MET A 147 1.02 -22.77 -10.30
N PRO A 148 1.26 -22.39 -11.57
CA PRO A 148 2.50 -21.70 -11.98
C PRO A 148 2.75 -20.44 -11.15
N ARG A 149 3.86 -20.46 -10.42
CA ARG A 149 4.27 -19.37 -9.54
C ARG A 149 4.93 -18.24 -10.33
N VAL A 150 4.62 -17.00 -9.99
CA VAL A 150 5.24 -15.79 -10.53
C VAL A 150 5.71 -14.86 -9.42
N ASP A 151 6.79 -14.14 -9.70
CA ASP A 151 7.33 -13.08 -8.84
C ASP A 151 7.26 -11.74 -9.58
N LEU A 152 6.86 -10.69 -8.89
CA LEU A 152 6.77 -9.34 -9.45
C LEU A 152 7.17 -8.29 -8.41
N ALA A 153 8.08 -7.39 -8.75
CA ALA A 153 8.35 -6.20 -7.94
C ALA A 153 7.40 -5.07 -8.35
N ALA A 154 6.61 -4.57 -7.41
CA ALA A 154 5.63 -3.52 -7.72
C ALA A 154 5.34 -2.62 -6.51
N VAL A 155 5.19 -1.33 -6.82
CA VAL A 155 4.75 -0.29 -5.89
C VAL A 155 3.26 -0.44 -5.63
N ASN A 156 2.89 -0.43 -4.37
CA ASN A 156 1.53 -0.27 -3.91
C ASN A 156 1.37 1.11 -3.29
N GLN A 157 0.55 1.98 -3.88
CA GLN A 157 0.35 3.35 -3.42
C GLN A 157 -1.13 3.64 -3.19
N CYS A 158 -1.47 4.20 -2.01
CA CYS A 158 -2.81 4.68 -1.73
C CYS A 158 -3.21 5.79 -2.71
N SER A 159 -4.46 5.77 -3.20
CA SER A 159 -5.01 6.84 -4.06
C SER A 159 -4.86 8.24 -3.46
N GLY A 160 -4.94 8.32 -2.12
CA GLY A 160 -4.79 9.55 -1.35
C GLY A 160 -3.40 9.78 -0.77
N ASN A 161 -2.36 9.08 -1.22
CA ASN A 161 -1.00 9.39 -0.79
C ASN A 161 -0.68 10.86 -1.03
N SER A 162 -0.09 11.56 -0.05
CA SER A 162 0.17 13.00 -0.05
C SER A 162 -1.07 13.90 0.00
N ARG A 163 -2.24 13.36 0.42
CA ARG A 163 -3.47 14.18 0.56
C ARG A 163 -3.29 15.35 1.54
N GLY A 164 -2.47 15.20 2.56
CA GLY A 164 -2.19 16.27 3.52
C GLY A 164 -1.59 17.54 2.92
N PHE A 165 -1.10 17.48 1.69
CA PHE A 165 -0.50 18.62 0.97
C PHE A 165 -1.47 19.34 0.02
N PHE A 166 -2.74 18.91 -0.07
CA PHE A 166 -3.72 19.65 -0.89
C PHE A 166 -4.10 20.98 -0.23
N VAL A 167 -4.06 22.05 -1.01
CA VAL A 167 -4.51 23.39 -0.61
C VAL A 167 -5.44 23.90 -1.72
N PRO A 168 -6.73 24.19 -1.39
CA PRO A 168 -7.43 23.96 -0.13
C PRO A 168 -7.43 22.51 0.33
N ARG A 169 -7.50 22.31 1.65
CA ARG A 169 -7.49 20.99 2.28
C ARG A 169 -8.70 20.15 1.84
N VAL A 170 -8.46 18.88 1.54
CA VAL A 170 -9.49 17.91 1.15
C VAL A 170 -9.73 16.93 2.30
N ALA A 171 -10.98 16.53 2.52
CA ALA A 171 -11.36 15.56 3.54
C ALA A 171 -10.72 14.18 3.32
N GLY A 172 -10.59 13.39 4.39
CA GLY A 172 -10.00 12.05 4.40
C GLY A 172 -8.70 11.98 5.20
N ALA A 173 -8.04 10.82 5.18
CA ALA A 173 -6.76 10.62 5.86
C ALA A 173 -5.69 11.57 5.28
N GLN A 174 -5.09 12.35 6.16
CA GLN A 174 -4.10 13.38 5.78
C GLN A 174 -2.70 12.76 5.73
N TRP A 175 -2.51 11.83 4.79
CA TRP A 175 -1.22 11.22 4.53
C TRP A 175 -0.17 12.26 4.17
N ALA A 176 1.05 12.09 4.67
CA ALA A 176 2.23 12.71 4.06
C ALA A 176 2.60 11.89 2.79
N HIS A 177 3.83 11.43 2.65
CA HIS A 177 4.25 10.71 1.44
C HIS A 177 4.34 9.19 1.63
N GLY A 178 4.19 8.68 2.86
CA GLY A 178 4.46 7.28 3.20
C GLY A 178 3.28 6.33 3.06
N ALA A 179 2.12 6.75 2.50
CA ALA A 179 1.03 5.81 2.19
C ALA A 179 1.32 5.02 0.91
N MET A 180 2.52 4.44 0.84
CA MET A 180 3.03 3.62 -0.25
C MET A 180 4.06 2.62 0.26
N GLY A 181 4.44 1.69 -0.58
CA GLY A 181 5.54 0.76 -0.36
C GLY A 181 5.82 -0.03 -1.62
N ASN A 182 7.04 -0.51 -1.77
CA ASN A 182 7.46 -1.39 -2.86
C ASN A 182 7.82 -2.75 -2.31
N ALA A 183 7.31 -3.81 -2.90
CA ALA A 183 7.61 -5.16 -2.48
C ALA A 183 7.80 -6.11 -3.65
N LYS A 184 8.52 -7.20 -3.41
CA LYS A 184 8.51 -8.38 -4.28
C LYS A 184 7.31 -9.24 -3.88
N TRP A 185 6.32 -9.29 -4.76
CA TRP A 185 5.12 -10.10 -4.60
C TRP A 185 5.33 -11.47 -5.23
N THR A 186 4.87 -12.51 -4.56
CA THR A 186 4.92 -13.88 -5.04
C THR A 186 3.51 -14.47 -5.01
N GLY A 187 3.08 -15.09 -6.11
CA GLY A 187 1.75 -15.64 -6.24
C GLY A 187 1.51 -16.33 -7.56
N VAL A 188 0.27 -16.36 -8.00
CA VAL A 188 -0.18 -16.91 -9.28
C VAL A 188 -0.81 -15.82 -10.13
N ARG A 189 -0.74 -15.93 -11.46
CA ARG A 189 -1.44 -14.97 -12.33
C ARG A 189 -2.95 -15.09 -12.17
N LEU A 190 -3.63 -13.97 -12.08
CA LEU A 190 -5.11 -13.95 -12.06
C LEU A 190 -5.68 -14.59 -13.32
N LYS A 191 -5.04 -14.36 -14.47
CA LYS A 191 -5.41 -14.98 -15.75
C LYS A 191 -5.49 -16.51 -15.64
N ASP A 192 -4.51 -17.16 -14.99
CA ASP A 192 -4.48 -18.62 -14.87
C ASP A 192 -5.63 -19.15 -13.97
N VAL A 193 -5.98 -18.39 -12.92
CA VAL A 193 -7.14 -18.69 -12.06
C VAL A 193 -8.45 -18.58 -12.86
N LEU A 194 -8.59 -17.51 -13.65
CA LEU A 194 -9.78 -17.28 -14.48
C LEU A 194 -9.89 -18.29 -15.63
N ASP A 195 -8.77 -18.68 -16.25
CA ASP A 195 -8.75 -19.70 -17.29
C ASP A 195 -9.17 -21.07 -16.76
N ARG A 196 -8.77 -21.42 -15.51
CA ARG A 196 -9.22 -22.66 -14.82
C ARG A 196 -10.74 -22.69 -14.59
N ALA A 197 -11.36 -21.53 -14.31
CA ALA A 197 -12.80 -21.40 -14.18
C ALA A 197 -13.53 -21.37 -15.54
N GLY A 198 -12.84 -21.05 -16.61
CA GLY A 198 -13.38 -20.91 -17.95
C GLY A 198 -14.32 -19.71 -18.07
N VAL A 199 -13.77 -18.54 -18.29
CA VAL A 199 -14.55 -17.30 -18.51
C VAL A 199 -15.43 -17.44 -19.74
N LYS A 200 -16.74 -17.21 -19.61
CA LYS A 200 -17.70 -17.27 -20.72
C LYS A 200 -17.56 -16.04 -21.63
N THR A 201 -17.94 -16.23 -22.87
CA THR A 201 -18.09 -15.14 -23.85
C THR A 201 -19.09 -14.10 -23.34
N GLY A 202 -18.79 -12.81 -23.50
CA GLY A 202 -19.63 -11.71 -23.01
C GLY A 202 -19.25 -11.23 -21.60
N ALA A 203 -18.24 -11.81 -20.97
CA ALA A 203 -17.68 -11.27 -19.73
C ALA A 203 -17.13 -9.85 -19.94
N ILE A 204 -17.48 -8.92 -19.07
CA ILE A 204 -17.10 -7.50 -19.17
C ILE A 204 -16.10 -7.10 -18.09
N GLN A 205 -16.31 -7.56 -16.85
CA GLN A 205 -15.52 -7.19 -15.69
C GLN A 205 -15.28 -8.38 -14.76
N VAL A 206 -14.30 -8.22 -13.89
CA VAL A 206 -14.06 -9.12 -12.76
C VAL A 206 -14.12 -8.31 -11.48
N ARG A 207 -15.00 -8.70 -10.56
CA ARG A 207 -15.18 -8.08 -9.24
C ARG A 207 -14.46 -8.89 -8.18
N PHE A 208 -13.86 -8.19 -7.22
CA PHE A 208 -13.07 -8.76 -6.13
C PHE A 208 -13.61 -8.33 -4.78
N ASN A 209 -13.65 -9.25 -3.83
CA ASN A 209 -14.03 -9.02 -2.44
C ASN A 209 -13.01 -9.65 -1.48
N GLY A 210 -12.88 -9.07 -0.29
CA GLY A 210 -12.04 -9.55 0.81
C GLY A 210 -12.85 -10.06 1.99
N LEU A 211 -12.18 -10.32 3.10
CA LEU A 211 -12.82 -10.78 4.35
C LEU A 211 -13.18 -9.63 5.30
N ASP A 212 -12.85 -8.38 4.97
CA ASP A 212 -13.26 -7.23 5.77
C ASP A 212 -14.73 -6.92 5.53
N GLU A 213 -15.44 -6.59 6.61
CA GLU A 213 -16.88 -6.38 6.56
C GLU A 213 -17.24 -4.95 6.97
N PRO A 214 -18.34 -4.41 6.45
CA PRO A 214 -18.90 -3.14 6.90
C PRO A 214 -19.33 -3.24 8.37
N VAL A 215 -19.24 -2.11 9.08
CA VAL A 215 -19.57 -2.01 10.51
C VAL A 215 -21.09 -2.02 10.78
N VAL A 216 -21.89 -1.78 9.75
CA VAL A 216 -23.36 -1.86 9.78
C VAL A 216 -23.87 -2.56 8.52
N PRO A 217 -24.97 -3.34 8.59
CA PRO A 217 -25.45 -4.16 7.48
C PRO A 217 -25.74 -3.39 6.18
N ASP A 218 -26.22 -2.16 6.29
CA ASP A 218 -26.61 -1.35 5.13
C ASP A 218 -25.42 -0.60 4.49
N ALA A 219 -24.23 -0.65 5.08
CA ALA A 219 -23.07 -0.03 4.48
C ALA A 219 -22.52 -0.89 3.33
N PRO A 220 -22.07 -0.26 2.22
CA PRO A 220 -21.60 -0.99 1.06
C PRO A 220 -20.32 -1.76 1.35
N ASP A 221 -20.35 -3.07 1.17
CA ASP A 221 -19.18 -3.94 1.25
C ASP A 221 -18.07 -3.50 0.28
N PHE A 222 -16.79 -3.60 0.70
CA PHE A 222 -15.67 -3.07 -0.08
C PHE A 222 -15.32 -3.98 -1.25
N LYS A 223 -15.80 -3.63 -2.44
CA LYS A 223 -15.56 -4.37 -3.68
C LYS A 223 -14.93 -3.48 -4.75
N LYS A 224 -14.03 -4.05 -5.53
CA LYS A 224 -13.41 -3.37 -6.67
C LYS A 224 -13.45 -4.26 -7.89
N SER A 225 -13.55 -3.63 -9.08
CA SER A 225 -13.65 -4.35 -10.33
C SER A 225 -12.61 -3.87 -11.35
N LEU A 226 -12.11 -4.80 -12.16
CA LEU A 226 -11.26 -4.54 -13.31
C LEU A 226 -12.02 -4.92 -14.60
N ALA A 227 -11.73 -4.24 -15.70
CA ALA A 227 -12.15 -4.70 -17.02
C ALA A 227 -11.59 -6.11 -17.27
N ILE A 228 -12.34 -6.94 -17.98
CA ILE A 228 -11.96 -8.33 -18.23
C ILE A 228 -10.60 -8.47 -18.93
N ASP A 229 -10.30 -7.59 -19.87
CA ASP A 229 -9.03 -7.60 -20.60
C ASP A 229 -7.85 -7.29 -19.66
N HIS A 230 -8.01 -6.31 -18.76
CA HIS A 230 -6.99 -6.01 -17.76
C HIS A 230 -6.84 -7.14 -16.73
N ALA A 231 -7.95 -7.72 -16.26
CA ALA A 231 -7.90 -8.87 -15.33
C ALA A 231 -7.19 -10.10 -15.94
N ARG A 232 -7.12 -10.18 -17.28
CA ARG A 232 -6.53 -11.30 -18.03
C ARG A 232 -5.27 -10.91 -18.82
N ASP A 233 -4.67 -9.75 -18.55
CA ASP A 233 -3.45 -9.28 -19.25
C ASP A 233 -2.19 -10.09 -18.91
N GLY A 234 -2.25 -10.93 -17.85
CA GLY A 234 -1.15 -11.74 -17.38
C GLY A 234 -0.22 -11.04 -16.39
N GLU A 235 -0.49 -9.77 -16.04
CA GLU A 235 0.29 -8.99 -15.06
C GLU A 235 -0.40 -8.95 -13.68
N VAL A 236 -1.74 -8.92 -13.66
CA VAL A 236 -2.52 -9.00 -12.41
C VAL A 236 -2.34 -10.38 -11.77
N MET A 237 -2.11 -10.40 -10.45
CA MET A 237 -1.83 -11.65 -9.74
C MET A 237 -2.55 -11.75 -8.40
N VAL A 238 -2.76 -12.97 -7.95
CA VAL A 238 -3.18 -13.33 -6.58
C VAL A 238 -1.94 -13.71 -5.81
N ALA A 239 -1.48 -12.82 -4.92
CA ALA A 239 -0.26 -13.02 -4.15
C ALA A 239 -0.55 -13.70 -2.81
N PHE A 240 0.33 -14.61 -2.42
CA PHE A 240 0.34 -15.29 -1.12
C PHE A 240 1.62 -15.01 -0.31
N ALA A 241 2.63 -14.33 -0.92
CA ALA A 241 3.84 -13.93 -0.21
C ALA A 241 4.32 -12.52 -0.63
N MET A 242 5.04 -11.87 0.27
CA MET A 242 5.58 -10.52 0.13
C MET A 242 7.03 -10.49 0.65
N ASN A 243 7.97 -10.03 -0.18
CA ASN A 243 9.41 -9.99 0.14
C ASN A 243 10.01 -11.35 0.56
N GLY A 244 9.48 -12.46 0.02
CA GLY A 244 9.93 -13.82 0.34
C GLY A 244 9.38 -14.39 1.65
N GLU A 245 8.44 -13.71 2.29
CA GLU A 245 7.78 -14.12 3.53
C GLU A 245 6.26 -14.18 3.33
N GLN A 246 5.56 -14.82 4.27
CA GLN A 246 4.10 -14.76 4.32
C GLN A 246 3.62 -13.30 4.41
N LEU A 247 2.49 -13.01 3.77
CA LEU A 247 1.84 -11.71 3.92
C LEU A 247 1.55 -11.43 5.40
N PRO A 248 1.90 -10.24 5.95
CA PRO A 248 1.39 -9.84 7.25
C PRO A 248 -0.14 -9.74 7.24
N LEU A 249 -0.77 -10.03 8.39
CA LEU A 249 -2.23 -10.03 8.52
C LEU A 249 -2.85 -8.72 7.99
N LEU A 250 -2.35 -7.58 8.45
CA LEU A 250 -2.87 -6.27 8.05
C LEU A 250 -2.53 -5.87 6.61
N ASN A 251 -1.60 -6.57 5.98
CA ASN A 251 -1.27 -6.39 4.56
C ASN A 251 -1.98 -7.38 3.65
N GLY A 252 -2.87 -8.24 4.20
CA GLY A 252 -3.82 -9.01 3.40
C GLY A 252 -3.65 -10.52 3.42
N PHE A 253 -3.02 -11.10 4.47
CA PHE A 253 -2.97 -12.56 4.66
C PHE A 253 -4.39 -13.17 4.61
N PRO A 254 -4.63 -14.34 3.97
CA PRO A 254 -3.64 -15.21 3.32
C PRO A 254 -3.39 -14.86 1.84
N LEU A 255 -4.31 -14.14 1.19
CA LEU A 255 -4.23 -13.78 -0.22
C LEU A 255 -4.49 -12.29 -0.43
N ARG A 256 -3.77 -11.72 -1.39
CA ARG A 256 -3.96 -10.33 -1.80
C ARG A 256 -3.98 -10.21 -3.31
N LEU A 257 -4.91 -9.42 -3.84
CA LEU A 257 -4.88 -9.02 -5.25
C LEU A 257 -3.78 -7.97 -5.45
N ILE A 258 -2.96 -8.17 -6.48
CA ILE A 258 -1.91 -7.24 -6.93
C ILE A 258 -2.29 -6.77 -8.33
N VAL A 259 -2.45 -5.46 -8.49
CA VAL A 259 -2.79 -4.81 -9.76
C VAL A 259 -1.67 -3.82 -10.10
N PRO A 260 -0.58 -4.28 -10.74
CA PRO A 260 0.62 -3.47 -10.95
C PRO A 260 0.31 -2.20 -11.73
N GLY A 261 0.93 -1.08 -11.36
CA GLY A 261 0.71 0.20 -12.03
C GLY A 261 -0.62 0.91 -11.71
N TRP A 262 -1.52 0.28 -10.95
CA TRP A 262 -2.78 0.87 -10.51
C TRP A 262 -2.78 1.20 -9.02
N TYR A 263 -3.57 2.21 -8.62
CA TYR A 263 -3.67 2.60 -7.21
C TYR A 263 -4.19 1.46 -6.33
N SER A 264 -3.69 1.43 -5.09
CA SER A 264 -3.91 0.34 -4.11
C SER A 264 -5.37 0.07 -3.76
N THR A 265 -6.28 0.95 -4.11
CA THR A 265 -7.72 0.69 -3.94
C THR A 265 -8.18 -0.57 -4.67
N TYR A 266 -7.50 -0.96 -5.75
CA TYR A 266 -7.76 -2.20 -6.50
C TYR A 266 -7.08 -3.45 -5.91
N TRP A 267 -6.11 -3.26 -5.01
CA TRP A 267 -5.33 -4.35 -4.45
C TRP A 267 -6.02 -4.92 -3.22
N VAL A 268 -7.14 -5.61 -3.45
CA VAL A 268 -7.99 -6.17 -2.39
C VAL A 268 -7.19 -7.08 -1.47
N LYS A 269 -7.27 -6.83 -0.16
CA LYS A 269 -6.61 -7.58 0.91
C LYS A 269 -7.52 -8.71 1.40
N MET A 270 -6.92 -9.79 1.93
CA MET A 270 -7.67 -10.97 2.38
C MET A 270 -8.64 -11.45 1.29
N LEU A 271 -8.17 -11.46 0.03
CA LEU A 271 -8.99 -11.79 -1.14
C LEU A 271 -9.67 -13.15 -0.96
N SER A 272 -11.00 -13.14 -0.88
CA SER A 272 -11.82 -14.34 -0.65
C SER A 272 -12.77 -14.65 -1.80
N GLU A 273 -13.05 -13.67 -2.67
CA GLU A 273 -13.97 -13.86 -3.78
C GLU A 273 -13.51 -13.14 -5.05
N ILE A 274 -13.65 -13.86 -6.17
CA ILE A 274 -13.50 -13.37 -7.55
C ILE A 274 -14.81 -13.67 -8.27
N GLU A 275 -15.48 -12.64 -8.78
CA GLU A 275 -16.74 -12.79 -9.51
C GLU A 275 -16.63 -12.20 -10.91
N VAL A 276 -16.81 -13.04 -11.94
CA VAL A 276 -16.85 -12.59 -13.33
C VAL A 276 -18.24 -12.07 -13.65
N LEU A 277 -18.31 -10.86 -14.23
CA LEU A 277 -19.54 -10.15 -14.53
C LEU A 277 -19.76 -10.05 -16.04
N ASP A 278 -21.01 -10.17 -16.48
CA ASP A 278 -21.49 -9.97 -17.84
C ASP A 278 -22.13 -8.58 -18.05
N LYS A 279 -22.06 -7.74 -17.04
CA LYS A 279 -22.54 -6.35 -17.06
C LYS A 279 -21.58 -5.45 -16.26
N PRO A 280 -21.57 -4.12 -16.49
CA PRO A 280 -20.77 -3.18 -15.73
C PRO A 280 -21.11 -3.24 -14.23
N ASP A 281 -20.09 -3.14 -13.40
CA ASP A 281 -20.23 -3.09 -11.95
C ASP A 281 -20.46 -1.64 -11.49
N ASP A 282 -21.65 -1.38 -10.95
CA ASP A 282 -22.10 -0.10 -10.45
C ASP A 282 -22.01 0.03 -8.92
N ASN A 283 -21.27 -0.87 -8.25
CA ASN A 283 -21.15 -0.82 -6.79
C ASN A 283 -20.59 0.55 -6.34
N TYR A 284 -20.94 0.94 -5.10
CA TYR A 284 -20.58 2.22 -4.51
C TYR A 284 -19.10 2.59 -4.63
N TRP A 285 -18.20 1.61 -4.45
CA TRP A 285 -16.75 1.85 -4.46
C TRP A 285 -16.16 2.01 -5.86
N MET A 286 -16.94 1.67 -6.90
CA MET A 286 -16.60 1.93 -8.30
C MET A 286 -17.28 3.19 -8.81
N ALA A 287 -18.57 3.36 -8.53
CA ALA A 287 -19.40 4.42 -9.11
C ALA A 287 -19.29 5.76 -8.37
N ALA A 288 -19.00 5.76 -7.05
CA ALA A 288 -19.04 6.96 -6.23
C ALA A 288 -17.75 7.24 -5.45
N ALA A 289 -17.28 6.29 -4.62
CA ALA A 289 -16.27 6.60 -3.59
C ALA A 289 -14.84 6.75 -4.13
N TYR A 290 -14.48 6.04 -5.19
CA TYR A 290 -13.14 6.06 -5.78
C TYR A 290 -13.17 6.55 -7.22
N THR A 291 -13.69 7.76 -7.39
CA THR A 291 -13.76 8.44 -8.67
C THR A 291 -12.87 9.67 -8.72
N ILE A 292 -12.42 10.01 -9.90
CA ILE A 292 -11.61 11.18 -10.22
C ILE A 292 -12.26 11.96 -11.36
N PRO A 293 -12.02 13.28 -11.48
CA PRO A 293 -12.44 14.05 -12.64
C PRO A 293 -11.84 13.49 -13.93
N ASP A 294 -12.65 13.35 -14.97
CA ASP A 294 -12.22 13.00 -16.33
C ASP A 294 -11.62 14.23 -17.02
N THR A 295 -10.52 14.71 -16.45
CA THR A 295 -9.78 15.90 -16.90
C THR A 295 -8.27 15.61 -16.89
N PRO A 296 -7.45 16.38 -17.60
CA PRO A 296 -5.99 16.22 -17.54
C PRO A 296 -5.48 16.21 -16.09
N HIS A 297 -4.68 15.19 -15.74
CA HIS A 297 -4.13 14.98 -14.39
C HIS A 297 -5.18 14.88 -13.27
N ALA A 298 -6.45 14.58 -13.60
CA ALA A 298 -7.57 14.60 -12.65
C ALA A 298 -7.67 15.93 -11.88
N ASN A 299 -7.39 17.04 -12.55
CA ASN A 299 -7.32 18.39 -11.95
C ASN A 299 -8.59 19.19 -12.23
N ILE A 300 -9.13 19.83 -11.18
CA ILE A 300 -10.22 20.80 -11.27
C ILE A 300 -9.94 21.98 -10.35
N THR A 301 -10.61 23.11 -10.60
CA THR A 301 -10.57 24.24 -9.68
C THR A 301 -11.39 23.94 -8.43
N PRO A 302 -10.92 24.28 -7.21
CA PRO A 302 -11.73 24.16 -6.00
C PRO A 302 -13.11 24.81 -6.14
N GLY A 303 -14.19 24.03 -5.84
CA GLY A 303 -15.58 24.44 -6.02
C GLY A 303 -16.17 24.20 -7.41
N GLN A 304 -15.40 23.76 -8.38
CA GLN A 304 -15.90 23.39 -9.71
C GLN A 304 -16.87 22.22 -9.63
N THR A 305 -18.01 22.34 -10.32
CA THR A 305 -19.09 21.34 -10.40
C THR A 305 -19.34 20.93 -11.86
N GLY A 306 -20.17 19.90 -12.08
CA GLY A 306 -20.58 19.45 -13.42
C GLY A 306 -19.50 18.72 -14.21
N VAL A 307 -18.40 18.32 -13.57
CA VAL A 307 -17.33 17.56 -14.21
C VAL A 307 -17.68 16.08 -14.24
N LYS A 308 -17.51 15.43 -15.38
CA LYS A 308 -17.65 13.97 -15.51
C LYS A 308 -16.64 13.28 -14.61
N MET A 309 -17.12 12.32 -13.82
CA MET A 309 -16.29 11.50 -12.95
C MET A 309 -16.11 10.11 -13.54
N ILE A 310 -14.91 9.55 -13.39
CA ILE A 310 -14.56 8.19 -13.79
C ILE A 310 -13.90 7.45 -12.63
N PRO A 311 -13.97 6.11 -12.57
CA PRO A 311 -13.21 5.35 -11.58
C PRO A 311 -11.72 5.68 -11.65
N ILE A 312 -11.09 5.89 -10.49
CA ILE A 312 -9.63 6.05 -10.42
C ILE A 312 -8.96 4.81 -11.03
N ASN A 313 -7.78 4.96 -11.62
CA ASN A 313 -7.14 3.90 -12.38
C ASN A 313 -5.62 3.88 -12.19
N ARG A 314 -4.86 4.24 -13.21
CA ARG A 314 -3.40 4.12 -13.29
C ARG A 314 -2.69 5.12 -12.41
N MET A 315 -1.58 4.68 -11.80
CA MET A 315 -0.64 5.57 -11.13
C MET A 315 0.11 6.44 -12.13
N VAL A 316 0.53 7.61 -11.67
CA VAL A 316 1.35 8.58 -12.40
C VAL A 316 2.79 8.58 -11.88
N PRO A 317 3.78 9.07 -12.68
CA PRO A 317 5.16 9.10 -12.24
C PRO A 317 5.36 9.99 -11.01
N ARG A 318 6.19 9.53 -10.07
CA ARG A 318 6.57 10.29 -8.87
C ARG A 318 8.01 10.05 -8.49
N SER A 319 8.61 11.05 -7.83
CA SER A 319 9.91 10.94 -7.18
C SER A 319 9.87 11.63 -5.82
N PHE A 320 10.73 11.18 -4.89
CA PHE A 320 10.81 11.70 -3.53
C PHE A 320 12.25 11.75 -3.06
N PHE A 321 12.58 12.71 -2.19
CA PHE A 321 13.80 12.70 -1.40
C PHE A 321 13.63 11.74 -0.23
N THR A 322 14.68 10.96 0.11
CA THR A 322 14.63 9.99 1.22
C THR A 322 15.66 10.24 2.31
N ASN A 323 16.78 10.90 1.99
CA ASN A 323 17.86 11.17 2.95
C ASN A 323 17.92 12.62 3.44
N ILE A 324 17.05 13.48 2.95
CA ILE A 324 17.00 14.91 3.32
C ILE A 324 15.57 15.28 3.66
N ALA A 325 15.39 16.00 4.76
CA ALA A 325 14.10 16.55 5.17
C ALA A 325 13.98 18.03 4.80
N ASP A 326 12.75 18.53 4.70
CA ASP A 326 12.46 19.95 4.59
C ASP A 326 13.01 20.71 5.80
N GLY A 327 13.65 21.86 5.56
CA GLY A 327 14.31 22.66 6.59
C GLY A 327 15.73 22.18 6.96
N ALA A 328 16.30 21.18 6.28
CA ALA A 328 17.66 20.71 6.57
C ALA A 328 18.72 21.81 6.36
N SER A 329 19.79 21.77 7.16
CA SER A 329 20.91 22.72 7.09
C SER A 329 22.18 22.02 6.62
N PHE A 330 22.96 22.70 5.77
CA PHE A 330 24.23 22.23 5.19
C PHE A 330 25.31 23.31 5.30
N THR A 331 26.57 22.91 5.31
CA THR A 331 27.68 23.85 5.21
C THR A 331 27.83 24.35 3.78
N ALA A 332 27.83 25.66 3.58
CA ALA A 332 27.97 26.28 2.26
C ALA A 332 29.23 25.82 1.53
N GLY A 333 29.12 25.52 0.25
CA GLY A 333 30.22 25.05 -0.60
C GLY A 333 30.64 23.59 -0.41
N THR A 334 30.10 22.88 0.59
CA THR A 334 30.37 21.44 0.75
C THR A 334 29.53 20.60 -0.21
N THR A 335 30.12 19.52 -0.67
CA THR A 335 29.43 18.53 -1.49
C THR A 335 28.55 17.65 -0.63
N MET A 336 27.32 17.44 -1.04
CA MET A 336 26.36 16.58 -0.34
C MET A 336 25.73 15.55 -1.25
N PRO A 337 25.65 14.28 -0.80
CA PRO A 337 24.90 13.25 -1.50
C PRO A 337 23.39 13.44 -1.25
N ILE A 338 22.63 13.43 -2.33
CA ILE A 338 21.17 13.47 -2.31
C ILE A 338 20.66 12.15 -2.88
N ARG A 339 19.75 11.51 -2.16
CA ARG A 339 19.17 10.22 -2.56
C ARG A 339 17.66 10.27 -2.48
N GLY A 340 17.05 9.38 -3.25
CA GLY A 340 15.63 9.19 -3.22
C GLY A 340 15.14 7.98 -3.99
N ILE A 341 13.83 7.92 -4.12
CA ILE A 341 13.12 6.90 -4.88
C ILE A 341 12.24 7.55 -5.93
N ALA A 342 12.02 6.84 -7.03
CA ALA A 342 11.08 7.21 -8.07
C ALA A 342 10.36 5.98 -8.59
N PHE A 343 9.20 6.18 -9.20
CA PHE A 343 8.47 5.17 -9.97
C PHE A 343 7.70 5.83 -11.11
N GLY A 344 7.52 5.10 -12.19
CA GLY A 344 6.91 5.61 -13.43
C GLY A 344 5.40 5.51 -13.48
N GLY A 345 4.76 4.94 -12.44
CA GLY A 345 3.31 4.71 -12.44
C GLY A 345 2.96 3.35 -13.04
N ASP A 346 2.26 3.34 -14.16
CA ASP A 346 1.89 2.11 -14.90
C ASP A 346 2.97 1.68 -15.90
N THR A 347 4.07 2.41 -15.97
CA THR A 347 5.24 2.12 -16.81
C THR A 347 6.54 2.38 -16.02
N GLY A 348 7.70 2.11 -16.62
CA GLY A 348 8.99 2.28 -15.97
C GLY A 348 9.47 3.73 -15.88
N VAL A 349 10.49 3.96 -15.06
CA VAL A 349 11.19 5.24 -14.95
C VAL A 349 12.15 5.41 -16.13
N ALA A 350 12.01 6.49 -16.90
CA ALA A 350 12.95 6.86 -17.96
C ALA A 350 14.12 7.66 -17.40
N LYS A 351 13.83 8.68 -16.58
CA LYS A 351 14.84 9.54 -15.93
C LYS A 351 14.31 10.19 -14.67
N VAL A 352 15.24 10.55 -13.79
CA VAL A 352 15.01 11.44 -12.64
C VAL A 352 15.97 12.59 -12.75
N GLU A 353 15.49 13.80 -12.50
CA GLU A 353 16.29 15.02 -12.60
C GLU A 353 16.17 15.81 -11.29
N LEU A 354 17.32 16.34 -10.82
CA LEU A 354 17.45 17.19 -9.65
C LEU A 354 17.70 18.64 -10.08
N SER A 355 17.07 19.58 -9.40
CA SER A 355 17.42 20.99 -9.44
C SER A 355 17.82 21.46 -8.04
N ALA A 356 18.90 22.23 -7.95
CA ALA A 356 19.38 22.87 -6.72
C ALA A 356 19.16 24.39 -6.71
N ASP A 357 18.50 24.95 -7.73
CA ASP A 357 18.32 26.37 -7.98
C ASP A 357 16.85 26.80 -8.16
N GLY A 358 15.93 26.00 -7.59
CA GLY A 358 14.48 26.27 -7.66
C GLY A 358 13.87 26.04 -9.03
N GLY A 359 14.39 25.07 -9.77
CA GLY A 359 13.84 24.64 -11.07
C GLY A 359 14.35 25.41 -12.27
N LYS A 360 15.36 26.29 -12.12
CA LYS A 360 15.97 27.04 -13.23
C LYS A 360 16.83 26.15 -14.12
N SER A 361 17.57 25.22 -13.51
CA SER A 361 18.33 24.18 -14.21
C SER A 361 18.03 22.79 -13.65
N TRP A 362 18.19 21.77 -14.49
CA TRP A 362 17.92 20.38 -14.16
C TRP A 362 19.10 19.50 -14.56
N LEU A 363 19.58 18.72 -13.60
CA LEU A 363 20.68 17.79 -13.79
C LEU A 363 20.15 16.36 -13.69
N PRO A 364 20.58 15.45 -14.57
CA PRO A 364 20.22 14.04 -14.48
C PRO A 364 20.82 13.44 -13.20
N THR A 365 20.08 12.52 -12.58
CA THR A 365 20.56 11.72 -11.46
C THR A 365 21.04 10.36 -11.93
N THR A 366 21.84 9.67 -11.12
CA THR A 366 22.20 8.27 -11.34
C THR A 366 21.08 7.37 -10.87
N LEU A 367 20.53 6.56 -11.76
CA LEU A 367 19.51 5.57 -11.42
C LEU A 367 20.14 4.28 -10.91
N GLY A 368 19.64 3.77 -9.80
CA GLY A 368 20.02 2.48 -9.24
C GLY A 368 19.52 1.30 -10.08
N LYS A 369 19.65 0.08 -9.53
CA LYS A 369 19.22 -1.15 -10.20
C LYS A 369 17.74 -1.13 -10.57
N ASP A 370 17.41 -1.62 -11.76
CA ASP A 370 16.05 -1.83 -12.22
C ASP A 370 15.51 -3.19 -11.76
N TYR A 371 14.42 -3.18 -11.03
CA TYR A 371 13.72 -4.38 -10.57
C TYR A 371 12.41 -4.64 -11.35
N GLY A 372 12.19 -3.88 -12.42
CA GLY A 372 11.02 -3.97 -13.30
C GLY A 372 10.19 -2.69 -13.33
N LYS A 373 9.37 -2.58 -14.37
CA LYS A 373 8.63 -1.34 -14.73
C LYS A 373 7.72 -0.80 -13.62
N TYR A 374 7.28 -1.65 -12.67
CA TYR A 374 6.37 -1.28 -11.61
C TYR A 374 7.05 -1.05 -10.26
N SER A 375 8.38 -1.26 -10.17
CA SER A 375 9.15 -1.14 -8.93
C SER A 375 9.61 0.29 -8.67
N PHE A 376 9.95 0.59 -7.40
CA PHE A 376 10.78 1.75 -7.12
C PHE A 376 12.10 1.65 -7.88
N ARG A 377 12.55 2.80 -8.35
CA ARG A 377 13.91 3.05 -8.82
C ARG A 377 14.59 3.97 -7.81
N GLN A 378 15.64 3.50 -7.13
CA GLN A 378 16.47 4.40 -6.33
C GLN A 378 17.22 5.36 -7.27
N TRP A 379 17.46 6.56 -6.83
CA TRP A 379 18.26 7.54 -7.54
C TRP A 379 19.20 8.26 -6.57
N GLU A 380 20.33 8.69 -7.09
CA GLU A 380 21.32 9.48 -6.37
C GLU A 380 21.88 10.59 -7.22
N ALA A 381 22.26 11.67 -6.57
CA ALA A 381 22.96 12.80 -7.14
C ALA A 381 23.91 13.39 -6.12
N VAL A 382 24.89 14.15 -6.62
CA VAL A 382 25.79 14.92 -5.78
C VAL A 382 25.63 16.39 -6.16
N THR A 383 25.40 17.25 -5.18
CA THR A 383 25.30 18.69 -5.41
C THR A 383 26.03 19.48 -4.33
N SER A 384 26.18 20.78 -4.52
CA SER A 384 26.67 21.71 -3.52
C SER A 384 25.87 22.99 -3.56
N LEU A 385 25.76 23.66 -2.43
CA LEU A 385 25.12 24.98 -2.30
C LEU A 385 26.18 26.02 -1.98
N PRO A 386 26.76 26.68 -3.01
CA PRO A 386 27.95 27.51 -2.81
C PRO A 386 27.65 28.83 -2.08
N VAL A 387 26.42 29.31 -2.14
CA VAL A 387 25.99 30.56 -1.55
C VAL A 387 25.25 30.30 -0.24
N LYS A 388 25.60 31.05 0.82
CA LYS A 388 24.86 30.99 2.11
C LYS A 388 23.44 31.53 1.93
N GLY A 389 22.51 30.93 2.66
CA GLY A 389 21.10 31.32 2.64
C GLY A 389 20.14 30.17 2.33
N SER A 390 18.91 30.52 2.04
CA SER A 390 17.86 29.55 1.69
C SER A 390 17.96 29.10 0.25
N HIS A 391 17.84 27.79 0.02
CA HIS A 391 17.83 27.16 -1.30
C HIS A 391 16.62 26.25 -1.45
N THR A 392 16.19 26.10 -2.69
CA THR A 392 15.09 25.21 -3.05
C THR A 392 15.63 24.03 -3.87
N LEU A 393 15.59 22.84 -3.29
CA LEU A 393 15.86 21.59 -4.00
C LEU A 393 14.56 21.06 -4.61
N MET A 394 14.63 20.59 -5.84
CA MET A 394 13.47 20.03 -6.54
C MET A 394 13.85 18.73 -7.25
N VAL A 395 12.94 17.76 -7.26
CA VAL A 395 13.14 16.49 -7.98
C VAL A 395 11.92 16.15 -8.81
N ARG A 396 12.14 15.65 -10.03
CA ARG A 396 11.09 15.18 -10.92
C ARG A 396 11.44 13.86 -11.59
N CYS A 397 10.43 13.03 -11.78
CA CYS A 397 10.50 11.78 -12.54
C CYS A 397 9.80 11.97 -13.89
N THR A 398 10.42 11.43 -14.94
CA THR A 398 9.79 11.20 -16.26
C THR A 398 9.70 9.69 -16.47
N ASN A 399 8.54 9.18 -16.87
CA ASN A 399 8.34 7.77 -17.16
C ASN A 399 8.67 7.42 -18.63
N LEU A 400 8.58 6.13 -18.99
CA LEU A 400 8.92 5.65 -20.33
C LEU A 400 7.94 6.09 -21.43
N THR A 401 6.73 6.56 -21.07
CA THR A 401 5.77 7.15 -22.02
C THR A 401 5.94 8.65 -22.19
N GLY A 402 6.88 9.26 -21.45
CA GLY A 402 7.18 10.68 -21.53
C GLY A 402 6.39 11.55 -20.56
N ASP A 403 5.52 10.97 -19.73
CA ASP A 403 4.83 11.74 -18.69
C ASP A 403 5.81 12.19 -17.61
N VAL A 404 5.71 13.45 -17.21
CA VAL A 404 6.58 14.06 -16.22
C VAL A 404 5.74 14.63 -15.07
N GLN A 405 6.30 14.65 -13.87
CA GLN A 405 5.67 15.36 -12.74
C GLN A 405 5.47 16.86 -13.10
N PRO A 406 4.25 17.38 -12.92
CA PRO A 406 3.94 18.77 -13.27
C PRO A 406 4.56 19.76 -12.27
N PRO A 407 4.80 21.03 -12.68
CA PRO A 407 5.32 22.07 -11.79
C PRO A 407 4.31 22.54 -10.74
N ALA A 408 3.01 22.36 -10.98
CA ALA A 408 1.94 22.69 -10.05
C ALA A 408 1.15 21.43 -9.67
N PRO A 409 0.73 21.29 -8.40
CA PRO A 409 -0.06 20.12 -7.99
C PRO A 409 -1.43 20.15 -8.63
N ASN A 410 -1.96 18.96 -8.96
CA ASN A 410 -3.37 18.81 -9.25
C ASN A 410 -4.20 19.04 -7.97
N TRP A 411 -5.47 19.41 -8.15
CA TRP A 411 -6.45 19.45 -7.08
C TRP A 411 -7.76 18.79 -7.53
N ASN A 412 -8.37 17.97 -6.67
CA ASN A 412 -9.71 17.43 -6.88
C ASN A 412 -10.40 17.15 -5.54
N ASN A 413 -11.73 17.10 -5.55
CA ASN A 413 -12.55 16.91 -4.35
C ASN A 413 -12.28 15.59 -3.62
N SER A 414 -11.77 14.57 -4.30
CA SER A 414 -11.43 13.28 -3.72
C SER A 414 -10.06 13.28 -3.01
N GLY A 415 -9.22 14.29 -3.29
CA GLY A 415 -7.85 14.36 -2.79
C GLY A 415 -7.00 13.18 -3.26
N PHE A 416 -7.18 12.76 -4.52
CA PHE A 416 -6.50 11.63 -5.13
C PHE A 416 -5.48 12.07 -6.16
N MET A 417 -4.55 11.16 -6.46
CA MET A 417 -3.56 11.30 -7.52
C MET A 417 -2.69 12.55 -7.39
N ARG A 418 -2.41 13.02 -6.15
CA ARG A 418 -1.52 14.18 -6.02
C ARG A 418 -0.22 13.91 -6.76
N ASN A 419 0.06 14.76 -7.73
CA ASN A 419 1.26 14.71 -8.53
C ASN A 419 1.81 16.11 -8.72
N VAL A 420 3.10 16.28 -8.41
CA VAL A 420 3.83 17.53 -8.57
C VAL A 420 5.32 17.24 -8.43
N ILE A 421 6.18 18.09 -9.00
CA ILE A 421 7.60 18.15 -8.69
C ILE A 421 7.77 18.30 -7.17
N GLU A 422 8.44 17.35 -6.52
CA GLU A 422 8.65 17.43 -5.07
C GLU A 422 9.75 18.43 -4.72
N THR A 423 9.49 19.22 -3.70
CA THR A 423 10.30 20.41 -3.36
C THR A 423 10.66 20.40 -1.89
N LEU A 424 11.91 20.72 -1.56
CA LEU A 424 12.41 20.93 -0.20
C LEU A 424 13.06 22.32 -0.10
N GLN A 425 12.82 22.99 1.03
CA GLN A 425 13.58 24.18 1.44
C GLN A 425 14.73 23.73 2.33
N VAL A 426 15.96 24.19 1.99
CA VAL A 426 17.15 23.87 2.77
C VAL A 426 17.99 25.14 2.99
N THR A 427 18.82 25.13 4.02
CA THR A 427 19.68 26.29 4.35
C THR A 427 21.15 25.93 4.22
N ALA A 428 21.91 26.76 3.49
CA ALA A 428 23.37 26.75 3.49
C ALA A 428 23.91 27.75 4.50
N SER A 429 24.74 27.36 5.46
CA SER A 429 25.29 28.20 6.54
C SER A 429 26.82 28.34 6.50
#